data_b0c07038d92f1e556d3b3eab097995c8
#
_entry.id   b0c07038d92f1e556d3b3eab097995c8
#
_cell.length_a   1.000
_cell.length_b   1.000
_cell.length_c   1.000
_cell.angle_alpha   90.00
_cell.angle_beta   90.00
_cell.angle_gamma   90.00
#
_symmetry.space_group_name_H-M   'P 1'
#
loop_
_entity.id
_entity.type
_entity.pdbx_description
1 polymer ?
#
loop_
_entity_poly.entity_id
_entity_poly.type
_entity_poly.pdbx_seq_one_letter_code
_entity_poly.pdbx_strand_id
1 'polypeptide(L)'
;MRTKICDLLGIEFPILAFTHCRDVVAAVSKAGGYGVLGAAALTPEELDIDLAWIAEEVGGKPFGVDLIVPAKYEGSDEGGVGSKALKERIPAGHRAFVDGLMDKYDVPPLPEDRERKVNVSDAAPMSYDQAVPLMDVAFAHPISLIVNALGPPPPDMIERAHANGVKVGALAGKASHAVRHVAAGVDLIIAQGYEAGGHTGEIATMVLVPEIVDAVTPVPVLAAGGIGSGRQMAASLALGADGVWCGSIWLTTLEAETHPTVKEKFLTATSSDTLRSRSRTGKPARQLRSAWTEEWEGPDSPGTLPMPLQPLLIAEAQHRIDRAATNPQNEGAVKLANYFVGQIVGSMNESKHADRVVLDMVDEFIDAVTRVNNMME
;
A
#
# COMPACT_ATOMS: atom_id res chain seq x y z
N MET A 1 13.84 -21.72 -0.28
CA MET A 1 14.78 -20.67 0.22
C MET A 1 14.63 -20.57 1.74
N ARG A 2 15.69 -20.25 2.47
CA ARG A 2 15.58 -20.17 3.93
C ARG A 2 16.28 -18.89 4.42
N THR A 3 15.50 -17.93 4.88
CA THR A 3 15.96 -16.66 5.45
C THR A 3 15.33 -16.48 6.83
N LYS A 4 15.79 -15.51 7.63
CA LYS A 4 15.18 -15.20 8.93
C LYS A 4 13.68 -14.93 8.85
N ILE A 5 13.21 -14.29 7.77
CA ILE A 5 11.78 -14.03 7.53
C ILE A 5 11.01 -15.33 7.29
N CYS A 6 11.58 -16.28 6.55
CA CYS A 6 10.94 -17.59 6.37
C CYS A 6 10.74 -18.33 7.69
N ASP A 7 11.76 -18.31 8.56
CA ASP A 7 11.68 -18.94 9.88
C ASP A 7 10.73 -18.17 10.82
N LEU A 8 10.70 -16.82 10.75
CA LEU A 8 9.86 -15.97 11.60
C LEU A 8 8.37 -16.11 11.29
N LEU A 9 8.02 -16.19 10.01
CA LEU A 9 6.62 -16.18 9.53
C LEU A 9 6.11 -17.56 9.09
N GLY A 10 6.97 -18.59 9.07
CA GLY A 10 6.58 -19.96 8.68
C GLY A 10 6.26 -20.10 7.18
N ILE A 11 7.01 -19.43 6.31
CA ILE A 11 6.80 -19.41 4.85
C ILE A 11 7.92 -20.10 4.09
N GLU A 12 7.62 -20.51 2.84
CA GLU A 12 8.58 -21.21 1.98
C GLU A 12 9.49 -20.24 1.21
N PHE A 13 8.93 -19.11 0.77
CA PHE A 13 9.61 -18.10 -0.02
C PHE A 13 9.55 -16.73 0.68
N PRO A 14 10.68 -15.98 0.75
CA PRO A 14 10.72 -14.70 1.44
C PRO A 14 10.08 -13.56 0.61
N ILE A 15 8.86 -13.80 0.11
CA ILE A 15 8.07 -12.91 -0.73
C ILE A 15 6.81 -12.53 0.03
N LEU A 16 6.72 -11.26 0.44
CA LEU A 16 5.53 -10.72 1.09
C LEU A 16 4.76 -9.84 0.11
N ALA A 17 3.46 -10.10 -0.01
CA ALA A 17 2.55 -9.38 -0.90
C ALA A 17 1.67 -8.43 -0.10
N PHE A 18 1.87 -7.13 -0.26
CA PHE A 18 0.93 -6.12 0.19
C PHE A 18 -0.14 -5.87 -0.87
N THR A 19 -1.40 -6.04 -0.51
CA THR A 19 -2.54 -5.88 -1.43
C THR A 19 -3.81 -5.49 -0.67
N HIS A 20 -4.75 -4.83 -1.34
CA HIS A 20 -6.10 -4.55 -0.80
C HIS A 20 -7.14 -5.60 -1.23
N CYS A 21 -6.72 -6.67 -1.94
CA CYS A 21 -7.59 -7.71 -2.45
C CYS A 21 -7.33 -9.03 -1.68
N ARG A 22 -8.35 -9.55 -1.01
CA ARG A 22 -8.26 -10.80 -0.22
C ARG A 22 -7.90 -12.02 -1.07
N ASP A 23 -8.35 -12.06 -2.34
CA ASP A 23 -8.05 -13.16 -3.26
C ASP A 23 -6.56 -13.25 -3.57
N VAL A 24 -5.89 -12.09 -3.74
CA VAL A 24 -4.43 -12.03 -3.91
C VAL A 24 -3.71 -12.48 -2.63
N VAL A 25 -4.20 -12.08 -1.44
CA VAL A 25 -3.64 -12.54 -0.15
C VAL A 25 -3.66 -14.06 -0.09
N ALA A 26 -4.81 -14.67 -0.38
CA ALA A 26 -4.98 -16.11 -0.34
C ALA A 26 -4.09 -16.83 -1.38
N ALA A 27 -4.05 -16.34 -2.63
CA ALA A 27 -3.26 -16.94 -3.70
C ALA A 27 -1.75 -16.93 -3.37
N VAL A 28 -1.22 -15.81 -2.87
CA VAL A 28 0.20 -15.68 -2.50
C VAL A 28 0.55 -16.57 -1.30
N SER A 29 -0.30 -16.61 -0.27
CA SER A 29 -0.06 -17.46 0.91
C SER A 29 -0.10 -18.94 0.54
N LYS A 30 -1.04 -19.37 -0.31
CA LYS A 30 -1.10 -20.75 -0.84
C LYS A 30 0.13 -21.12 -1.68
N ALA A 31 0.69 -20.17 -2.42
CA ALA A 31 1.89 -20.37 -3.23
C ALA A 31 3.21 -20.44 -2.43
N GLY A 32 3.17 -20.31 -1.11
CA GLY A 32 4.35 -20.40 -0.22
C GLY A 32 5.00 -19.05 0.09
N GLY A 33 4.45 -17.94 -0.38
CA GLY A 33 4.75 -16.58 0.06
C GLY A 33 3.95 -16.19 1.29
N TYR A 34 3.75 -14.89 1.49
CA TYR A 34 3.00 -14.33 2.62
C TYR A 34 2.11 -13.18 2.16
N GLY A 35 0.81 -13.38 2.18
CA GLY A 35 -0.15 -12.33 1.84
C GLY A 35 -0.42 -11.40 3.03
N VAL A 36 -0.50 -10.10 2.77
CA VAL A 36 -0.84 -9.06 3.75
C VAL A 36 -1.97 -8.21 3.22
N LEU A 37 -3.11 -8.23 3.91
CA LEU A 37 -4.27 -7.43 3.54
C LEU A 37 -4.11 -5.99 4.02
N GLY A 38 -4.09 -5.04 3.09
CA GLY A 38 -4.14 -3.61 3.38
C GLY A 38 -5.56 -3.18 3.71
N ALA A 39 -5.87 -3.01 4.99
CA ALA A 39 -7.22 -2.82 5.49
C ALA A 39 -7.53 -1.38 5.94
N ALA A 40 -6.72 -0.41 5.53
CA ALA A 40 -6.86 0.98 5.98
C ALA A 40 -8.19 1.66 5.59
N ALA A 41 -8.86 1.16 4.54
CA ALA A 41 -10.11 1.73 4.02
C ALA A 41 -11.34 0.85 4.35
N LEU A 42 -11.17 -0.28 5.03
CA LEU A 42 -12.27 -1.18 5.39
C LEU A 42 -12.95 -0.73 6.68
N THR A 43 -14.24 -1.01 6.76
CA THR A 43 -14.96 -0.98 8.04
C THR A 43 -14.59 -2.22 8.87
N PRO A 44 -14.81 -2.22 10.20
CA PRO A 44 -14.59 -3.42 11.02
C PRO A 44 -15.38 -4.64 10.52
N GLU A 45 -16.60 -4.45 10.04
CA GLU A 45 -17.45 -5.53 9.51
C GLU A 45 -16.89 -6.09 8.18
N GLU A 46 -16.43 -5.23 7.29
CA GLU A 46 -15.79 -5.65 6.03
C GLU A 46 -14.47 -6.39 6.30
N LEU A 47 -13.68 -5.89 7.24
CA LEU A 47 -12.44 -6.54 7.65
C LEU A 47 -12.68 -7.93 8.25
N ASP A 48 -13.70 -8.08 9.09
CA ASP A 48 -14.08 -9.36 9.69
C ASP A 48 -14.46 -10.40 8.62
N ILE A 49 -15.26 -9.99 7.64
CA ILE A 49 -15.65 -10.83 6.50
C ILE A 49 -14.43 -11.25 5.69
N ASP A 50 -13.54 -10.31 5.38
CA ASP A 50 -12.36 -10.59 4.55
C ASP A 50 -11.36 -11.49 5.27
N LEU A 51 -11.08 -11.25 6.55
CA LEU A 51 -10.15 -12.08 7.33
C LEU A 51 -10.71 -13.50 7.58
N ALA A 52 -12.01 -13.63 7.83
CA ALA A 52 -12.66 -14.94 7.95
C ALA A 52 -12.52 -15.74 6.64
N TRP A 53 -12.80 -15.10 5.51
CA TRP A 53 -12.68 -15.72 4.19
C TRP A 53 -11.22 -16.11 3.87
N ILE A 54 -10.25 -15.21 4.14
CA ILE A 54 -8.82 -15.52 3.94
C ILE A 54 -8.41 -16.72 4.80
N ALA A 55 -8.80 -16.75 6.08
CA ALA A 55 -8.44 -17.82 7.00
C ALA A 55 -8.93 -19.20 6.52
N GLU A 56 -10.13 -19.26 5.93
CA GLU A 56 -10.68 -20.46 5.31
C GLU A 56 -9.88 -20.85 4.05
N GLU A 57 -9.67 -19.89 3.14
CA GLU A 57 -9.05 -20.13 1.83
C GLU A 57 -7.58 -20.55 1.90
N VAL A 58 -6.81 -19.98 2.85
CA VAL A 58 -5.38 -20.30 2.95
C VAL A 58 -5.10 -21.69 3.53
N GLY A 59 -6.09 -22.37 4.10
CA GLY A 59 -5.95 -23.74 4.59
C GLY A 59 -4.85 -23.91 5.65
N GLY A 60 -4.73 -22.95 6.57
CA GLY A 60 -3.73 -22.96 7.63
C GLY A 60 -2.36 -22.36 7.24
N LYS A 61 -2.18 -21.86 6.02
CA LYS A 61 -0.99 -21.06 5.66
C LYS A 61 -1.07 -19.69 6.34
N PRO A 62 0.08 -19.09 6.71
CA PRO A 62 0.12 -17.82 7.42
C PRO A 62 -0.24 -16.65 6.50
N PHE A 63 -0.85 -15.60 7.10
CA PHE A 63 -1.16 -14.33 6.47
C PHE A 63 -1.16 -13.21 7.50
N GLY A 64 -1.19 -11.96 7.04
CA GLY A 64 -1.16 -10.78 7.90
C GLY A 64 -2.10 -9.66 7.43
N VAL A 65 -2.11 -8.60 8.23
CA VAL A 65 -2.88 -7.40 7.96
C VAL A 65 -2.01 -6.15 8.10
N ASP A 66 -2.29 -5.16 7.27
CA ASP A 66 -1.67 -3.83 7.34
C ASP A 66 -2.76 -2.80 7.65
N LEU A 67 -2.58 -2.06 8.74
CA LEU A 67 -3.48 -1.02 9.19
C LEU A 67 -2.79 0.35 9.19
N ILE A 68 -3.58 1.41 9.24
CA ILE A 68 -3.09 2.74 9.61
C ILE A 68 -3.57 3.02 11.02
N VAL A 69 -2.62 2.98 11.97
CA VAL A 69 -2.88 3.30 13.38
C VAL A 69 -2.11 4.58 13.72
N PRO A 70 -2.76 5.75 13.71
CA PRO A 70 -2.08 7.01 13.91
C PRO A 70 -1.57 7.17 15.34
N ALA A 71 -0.27 7.35 15.54
CA ALA A 71 0.31 7.72 16.83
C ALA A 71 0.16 9.22 17.12
N LYS A 72 -0.04 10.06 16.07
CA LYS A 72 -0.28 11.50 16.15
C LYS A 72 -1.34 11.88 15.12
N TYR A 73 -2.36 12.62 15.56
CA TYR A 73 -3.45 13.11 14.71
C TYR A 73 -3.88 14.51 15.15
N GLU A 74 -4.54 15.25 14.26
CA GLU A 74 -5.00 16.61 14.55
C GLU A 74 -6.08 16.57 15.64
N GLY A 75 -5.89 17.35 16.70
CA GLY A 75 -6.78 17.34 17.88
C GLY A 75 -6.57 16.15 18.82
N SER A 76 -5.39 15.50 18.80
CA SER A 76 -5.07 14.37 19.69
C SER A 76 -5.29 14.69 21.18
N ASP A 77 -5.06 15.94 21.57
CA ASP A 77 -5.24 16.41 22.95
C ASP A 77 -6.73 16.64 23.32
N GLU A 78 -7.63 16.65 22.32
CA GLU A 78 -9.08 16.91 22.46
C GLU A 78 -9.94 15.70 21.99
N GLY A 79 -9.37 14.52 21.81
CA GLY A 79 -10.09 13.34 21.32
C GLY A 79 -10.33 13.31 19.81
N GLY A 80 -9.70 14.22 19.05
CA GLY A 80 -9.78 14.31 17.59
C GLY A 80 -10.84 15.29 17.09
N VAL A 81 -10.64 15.79 15.87
CA VAL A 81 -11.60 16.68 15.18
C VAL A 81 -12.49 15.83 14.27
N GLY A 82 -13.79 15.90 14.48
CA GLY A 82 -14.77 15.16 13.66
C GLY A 82 -14.69 15.55 12.16
N SER A 83 -14.96 14.60 11.29
CA SER A 83 -14.86 14.77 9.82
C SER A 83 -15.69 15.94 9.27
N LYS A 84 -16.84 16.26 9.88
CA LYS A 84 -17.67 17.41 9.50
C LYS A 84 -16.93 18.73 9.73
N ALA A 85 -16.32 18.91 10.89
CA ALA A 85 -15.55 20.11 11.22
C ALA A 85 -14.29 20.23 10.35
N LEU A 86 -13.66 19.11 9.99
CA LEU A 86 -12.54 19.10 9.03
C LEU A 86 -13.00 19.52 7.63
N LYS A 87 -14.14 19.02 7.15
CA LYS A 87 -14.71 19.42 5.85
C LYS A 87 -15.02 20.92 5.80
N GLU A 88 -15.45 21.53 6.88
CA GLU A 88 -15.71 22.99 6.95
C GLU A 88 -14.42 23.82 6.81
N ARG A 89 -13.25 23.27 7.15
CA ARG A 89 -11.94 23.92 6.99
C ARG A 89 -11.41 23.92 5.56
N ILE A 90 -12.03 23.17 4.64
CA ILE A 90 -11.61 23.13 3.23
C ILE A 90 -11.95 24.45 2.56
N PRO A 91 -10.98 25.20 1.97
CA PRO A 91 -11.24 26.50 1.36
C PRO A 91 -12.16 26.37 0.14
N ALA A 92 -13.02 27.39 -0.06
CA ALA A 92 -13.97 27.41 -1.18
C ALA A 92 -13.28 27.34 -2.54
N GLY A 93 -12.11 27.95 -2.72
CA GLY A 93 -11.33 27.87 -3.97
C GLY A 93 -10.88 26.47 -4.35
N HIS A 94 -10.53 25.62 -3.34
CA HIS A 94 -10.18 24.22 -3.59
C HIS A 94 -11.40 23.39 -3.99
N ARG A 95 -12.57 23.65 -3.41
CA ARG A 95 -13.83 22.99 -3.82
C ARG A 95 -14.16 23.37 -5.26
N ALA A 96 -14.16 24.68 -5.57
CA ALA A 96 -14.44 25.17 -6.92
C ALA A 96 -13.45 24.62 -7.97
N PHE A 97 -12.19 24.42 -7.60
CA PHE A 97 -11.21 23.76 -8.49
C PHE A 97 -11.59 22.31 -8.78
N VAL A 98 -11.93 21.54 -7.76
CA VAL A 98 -12.33 20.12 -7.95
C VAL A 98 -13.62 20.01 -8.76
N ASP A 99 -14.62 20.86 -8.44
CA ASP A 99 -15.88 20.91 -9.20
C ASP A 99 -15.62 21.28 -10.68
N GLY A 100 -14.76 22.29 -10.90
CA GLY A 100 -14.35 22.69 -12.24
C GLY A 100 -13.60 21.60 -13.01
N LEU A 101 -12.86 20.72 -12.35
CA LEU A 101 -12.27 19.55 -13.00
C LEU A 101 -13.35 18.55 -13.44
N MET A 102 -14.36 18.31 -12.59
CA MET A 102 -15.45 17.40 -12.96
C MET A 102 -16.22 17.92 -14.18
N ASP A 103 -16.46 19.24 -14.25
CA ASP A 103 -17.10 19.88 -15.39
C ASP A 103 -16.19 19.85 -16.64
N LYS A 104 -14.91 20.20 -16.51
CA LYS A 104 -13.93 20.22 -17.61
C LYS A 104 -13.77 18.85 -18.31
N TYR A 105 -13.91 17.78 -17.56
CA TYR A 105 -13.76 16.41 -18.05
C TYR A 105 -15.10 15.68 -18.24
N ASP A 106 -16.22 16.37 -18.18
CA ASP A 106 -17.57 15.82 -18.35
C ASP A 106 -17.84 14.60 -17.43
N VAL A 107 -17.34 14.64 -16.18
CA VAL A 107 -17.53 13.54 -15.22
C VAL A 107 -18.91 13.64 -14.57
N PRO A 108 -19.82 12.68 -14.81
CA PRO A 108 -21.19 12.77 -14.33
C PRO A 108 -21.26 12.76 -12.79
N PRO A 109 -22.29 13.36 -12.18
CA PRO A 109 -22.53 13.30 -10.74
C PRO A 109 -22.84 11.86 -10.31
N LEU A 110 -22.71 11.60 -8.99
CA LEU A 110 -23.19 10.35 -8.41
C LEU A 110 -24.73 10.32 -8.42
N PRO A 111 -25.36 9.14 -8.58
CA PRO A 111 -26.80 9.00 -8.41
C PRO A 111 -27.22 9.36 -6.98
N GLU A 112 -28.42 9.98 -6.86
CA GLU A 112 -28.96 10.46 -5.57
C GLU A 112 -29.03 9.40 -4.48
N ASP A 113 -29.22 8.13 -4.83
CA ASP A 113 -29.26 7.00 -3.90
C ASP A 113 -27.88 6.66 -3.30
N ARG A 114 -26.80 7.11 -3.92
CA ARG A 114 -25.42 6.89 -3.49
C ARG A 114 -24.73 8.12 -2.90
N GLU A 115 -25.23 9.33 -3.11
CA GLU A 115 -24.71 10.54 -2.44
C GLU A 115 -24.64 10.40 -0.93
N ARG A 116 -25.58 9.62 -0.35
CA ARG A 116 -25.61 9.33 1.10
C ARG A 116 -24.58 8.31 1.56
N LYS A 117 -23.94 7.55 0.64
CA LYS A 117 -22.99 6.46 0.95
C LYS A 117 -21.52 6.82 0.70
N VAL A 118 -21.19 8.00 0.20
CA VAL A 118 -19.83 8.56 0.28
C VAL A 118 -19.59 8.96 1.73
N ASN A 119 -19.71 7.97 2.60
CA ASN A 119 -19.38 8.11 4.00
C ASN A 119 -17.86 8.22 4.13
N VAL A 120 -17.44 8.98 5.09
CA VAL A 120 -16.05 9.20 5.52
C VAL A 120 -15.31 7.89 5.89
N SER A 121 -15.99 6.74 5.89
CA SER A 121 -15.43 5.40 6.05
C SER A 121 -14.43 5.00 4.95
N ASP A 122 -14.49 5.65 3.77
CA ASP A 122 -13.50 5.42 2.71
C ASP A 122 -12.16 6.13 2.96
N ALA A 123 -12.05 6.87 4.04
CA ALA A 123 -10.80 7.45 4.48
C ALA A 123 -10.18 6.59 5.59
N ALA A 124 -8.89 6.32 5.47
CA ALA A 124 -8.11 5.67 6.53
C ALA A 124 -8.38 6.30 7.91
N PRO A 125 -8.30 5.54 9.01
CA PRO A 125 -8.52 6.06 10.35
C PRO A 125 -7.71 7.34 10.58
N MET A 126 -8.39 8.42 11.00
CA MET A 126 -7.77 9.72 11.25
C MET A 126 -7.41 9.91 12.73
N SER A 127 -7.84 8.98 13.59
CA SER A 127 -7.53 8.96 15.01
C SER A 127 -7.24 7.54 15.48
N TYR A 128 -6.57 7.43 16.63
CA TYR A 128 -6.32 6.15 17.29
C TYR A 128 -7.65 5.42 17.60
N ASP A 129 -8.63 6.11 18.15
CA ASP A 129 -9.92 5.53 18.53
C ASP A 129 -10.68 4.90 17.32
N GLN A 130 -10.49 5.48 16.13
CA GLN A 130 -11.05 4.90 14.89
C GLN A 130 -10.31 3.64 14.43
N ALA A 131 -9.03 3.48 14.79
CA ALA A 131 -8.24 2.31 14.44
C ALA A 131 -8.43 1.14 15.43
N VAL A 132 -8.86 1.41 16.68
CA VAL A 132 -9.06 0.36 17.70
C VAL A 132 -10.02 -0.74 17.27
N PRO A 133 -11.22 -0.45 16.72
CA PRO A 133 -12.12 -1.51 16.26
C PRO A 133 -11.53 -2.40 15.17
N LEU A 134 -10.71 -1.83 14.27
CA LEU A 134 -10.01 -2.61 13.24
C LEU A 134 -8.94 -3.53 13.86
N MET A 135 -8.22 -3.06 14.88
CA MET A 135 -7.27 -3.91 15.62
C MET A 135 -8.00 -5.02 16.39
N ASP A 136 -9.16 -4.72 17.00
CA ASP A 136 -9.97 -5.72 17.70
C ASP A 136 -10.39 -6.86 16.78
N VAL A 137 -10.86 -6.52 15.59
CA VAL A 137 -11.20 -7.50 14.55
C VAL A 137 -9.95 -8.26 14.11
N ALA A 138 -8.86 -7.56 13.77
CA ALA A 138 -7.63 -8.21 13.29
C ALA A 138 -7.11 -9.26 14.29
N PHE A 139 -7.09 -8.96 15.59
CA PHE A 139 -6.63 -9.90 16.62
C PHE A 139 -7.64 -11.03 16.95
N ALA A 140 -8.88 -10.95 16.49
CA ALA A 140 -9.84 -12.05 16.59
C ALA A 140 -9.61 -13.14 15.53
N HIS A 141 -8.82 -12.87 14.50
CA HIS A 141 -8.49 -13.80 13.41
C HIS A 141 -7.06 -14.35 13.55
N PRO A 142 -6.73 -15.49 12.90
CA PRO A 142 -5.44 -16.17 13.03
C PRO A 142 -4.33 -15.49 12.20
N ILE A 143 -4.23 -14.18 12.25
CA ILE A 143 -3.12 -13.44 11.64
C ILE A 143 -1.82 -13.72 12.39
N SER A 144 -0.69 -13.74 11.70
CA SER A 144 0.63 -13.90 12.33
C SER A 144 1.52 -12.66 12.22
N LEU A 145 1.08 -11.64 11.47
CA LEU A 145 1.75 -10.34 11.31
C LEU A 145 0.71 -9.22 11.25
N ILE A 146 0.96 -8.15 12.00
CA ILE A 146 0.28 -6.87 11.84
C ILE A 146 1.29 -5.79 11.50
N VAL A 147 0.99 -4.97 10.50
CA VAL A 147 1.88 -3.89 10.04
C VAL A 147 1.21 -2.54 10.26
N ASN A 148 1.99 -1.53 10.65
CA ASN A 148 1.54 -0.15 10.62
C ASN A 148 2.09 0.57 9.39
N ALA A 149 1.20 0.92 8.46
CA ALA A 149 1.54 1.52 7.18
C ALA A 149 2.10 2.95 7.30
N LEU A 150 1.78 3.69 8.35
CA LEU A 150 2.09 5.11 8.41
C LEU A 150 2.57 5.58 9.79
N GLY A 151 3.87 5.67 9.93
CA GLY A 151 4.52 6.14 11.17
C GLY A 151 4.84 5.01 12.15
N PRO A 152 5.31 5.35 13.36
CA PRO A 152 5.62 4.35 14.37
C PRO A 152 4.33 3.69 14.88
N PRO A 153 4.31 2.34 15.04
CA PRO A 153 3.20 1.67 15.71
C PRO A 153 3.03 2.22 17.13
N PRO A 154 1.80 2.48 17.60
CA PRO A 154 1.56 2.84 18.98
C PRO A 154 1.97 1.71 19.96
N PRO A 155 2.41 2.01 21.18
CA PRO A 155 2.80 0.98 22.16
C PRO A 155 1.71 -0.07 22.41
N ASP A 156 0.46 0.35 22.55
CA ASP A 156 -0.69 -0.55 22.73
C ASP A 156 -0.85 -1.56 21.57
N MET A 157 -0.65 -1.12 20.33
CA MET A 157 -0.68 -2.02 19.17
C MET A 157 0.40 -3.12 19.30
N ILE A 158 1.61 -2.75 19.73
CA ILE A 158 2.72 -3.68 19.89
C ILE A 158 2.44 -4.65 21.06
N GLU A 159 2.02 -4.14 22.19
CA GLU A 159 1.69 -4.94 23.37
C GLU A 159 0.58 -5.95 23.09
N ARG A 160 -0.48 -5.52 22.45
CA ARG A 160 -1.61 -6.37 22.05
C ARG A 160 -1.21 -7.42 21.02
N ALA A 161 -0.42 -7.05 20.01
CA ALA A 161 0.09 -8.01 19.03
C ALA A 161 0.91 -9.11 19.70
N HIS A 162 1.88 -8.73 20.53
CA HIS A 162 2.72 -9.70 21.24
C HIS A 162 1.92 -10.59 22.21
N ALA A 163 0.93 -10.03 22.90
CA ALA A 163 0.03 -10.81 23.78
C ALA A 163 -0.77 -11.88 23.00
N ASN A 164 -1.06 -11.64 21.72
CA ASN A 164 -1.73 -12.59 20.82
C ASN A 164 -0.76 -13.46 20.00
N GLY A 165 0.57 -13.37 20.24
CA GLY A 165 1.57 -14.10 19.48
C GLY A 165 1.78 -13.59 18.05
N VAL A 166 1.27 -12.40 17.72
CA VAL A 166 1.34 -11.75 16.42
C VAL A 166 2.61 -10.89 16.34
N LYS A 167 3.34 -10.99 15.22
CA LYS A 167 4.50 -10.15 14.95
C LYS A 167 4.08 -8.75 14.50
N VAL A 168 4.95 -7.75 14.78
CA VAL A 168 4.71 -6.36 14.40
C VAL A 168 5.72 -5.92 13.35
N GLY A 169 5.23 -5.41 12.22
CA GLY A 169 6.03 -4.78 11.17
C GLY A 169 5.82 -3.27 11.09
N ALA A 170 6.83 -2.55 10.61
CA ALA A 170 6.70 -1.11 10.35
C ALA A 170 7.51 -0.68 9.13
N LEU A 171 6.94 0.28 8.35
CA LEU A 171 7.60 0.85 7.18
C LEU A 171 8.60 1.93 7.58
N ALA A 172 9.79 1.90 6.98
CA ALA A 172 10.85 2.86 7.21
C ALA A 172 11.43 3.37 5.88
N GLY A 173 11.37 4.68 5.67
CA GLY A 173 12.01 5.35 4.53
C GLY A 173 13.37 6.00 4.87
N LYS A 174 13.91 5.73 6.08
CA LYS A 174 15.24 6.18 6.58
C LYS A 174 15.72 5.25 7.68
N ALA A 175 17.03 5.08 7.82
CA ALA A 175 17.63 4.30 8.92
C ALA A 175 17.18 4.80 10.31
N SER A 176 17.08 6.11 10.52
CA SER A 176 16.60 6.67 11.80
C SER A 176 15.12 6.36 12.12
N HIS A 177 14.30 6.05 11.11
CA HIS A 177 12.94 5.54 11.34
C HIS A 177 13.00 4.10 11.83
N ALA A 178 13.77 3.25 11.16
CA ALA A 178 13.95 1.85 11.51
C ALA A 178 14.47 1.67 12.95
N VAL A 179 15.51 2.42 13.33
CA VAL A 179 16.05 2.40 14.70
C VAL A 179 14.98 2.74 15.76
N ARG A 180 14.13 3.75 15.47
CA ARG A 180 13.03 4.09 16.41
C ARG A 180 11.96 3.02 16.48
N HIS A 181 11.63 2.35 15.36
CA HIS A 181 10.68 1.25 15.34
C HIS A 181 11.19 0.06 16.14
N VAL A 182 12.46 -0.32 15.95
CA VAL A 182 13.09 -1.39 16.74
C VAL A 182 13.12 -1.04 18.23
N ALA A 183 13.48 0.19 18.59
CA ALA A 183 13.45 0.64 19.98
C ALA A 183 12.04 0.62 20.61
N ALA A 184 10.98 0.73 19.79
CA ALA A 184 9.60 0.59 20.24
C ALA A 184 9.14 -0.87 20.37
N GLY A 185 9.90 -1.85 19.90
CA GLY A 185 9.56 -3.29 20.01
C GLY A 185 9.02 -3.93 18.73
N VAL A 186 9.24 -3.31 17.56
CA VAL A 186 8.85 -3.88 16.27
C VAL A 186 9.72 -5.09 15.93
N ASP A 187 9.11 -6.17 15.44
CA ASP A 187 9.78 -7.46 15.16
C ASP A 187 10.49 -7.50 13.79
N LEU A 188 10.02 -6.71 12.82
CA LEU A 188 10.60 -6.62 11.47
C LEU A 188 10.44 -5.23 10.86
N ILE A 189 11.36 -4.84 9.98
CA ILE A 189 11.36 -3.55 9.29
C ILE A 189 11.11 -3.75 7.79
N ILE A 190 10.24 -2.90 7.22
CA ILE A 190 10.04 -2.81 5.78
C ILE A 190 10.76 -1.57 5.27
N ALA A 191 11.93 -1.77 4.65
CA ALA A 191 12.75 -0.71 4.08
C ALA A 191 12.15 -0.25 2.74
N GLN A 192 11.31 0.80 2.77
CA GLN A 192 10.56 1.26 1.61
C GLN A 192 11.27 2.39 0.89
N GLY A 193 11.86 2.08 -0.26
CA GLY A 193 12.58 3.02 -1.11
C GLY A 193 11.70 3.94 -1.95
N TYR A 194 12.35 4.92 -2.57
CA TYR A 194 11.74 5.96 -3.41
C TYR A 194 10.90 5.42 -4.56
N GLU A 195 11.24 4.27 -5.12
CA GLU A 195 10.59 3.64 -6.28
C GLU A 195 9.24 3.02 -5.98
N ALA A 196 8.88 2.88 -4.70
CA ALA A 196 7.62 2.28 -4.28
C ALA A 196 6.39 3.10 -4.74
N GLY A 197 5.25 2.44 -4.87
CA GLY A 197 3.94 3.08 -5.02
C GLY A 197 3.43 3.62 -3.68
N GLY A 198 2.52 4.59 -3.73
CA GLY A 198 1.97 5.22 -2.54
C GLY A 198 2.96 6.16 -1.85
N HIS A 199 2.82 6.33 -0.54
CA HIS A 199 3.69 7.22 0.25
C HIS A 199 5.11 6.68 0.32
N THR A 200 6.09 7.46 -0.11
CA THR A 200 7.50 7.05 -0.12
C THR A 200 8.41 8.10 0.50
N GLY A 201 9.55 7.65 1.02
CA GLY A 201 10.71 8.50 1.31
C GLY A 201 11.39 9.01 0.05
N GLU A 202 12.61 9.53 0.19
CA GLU A 202 13.39 10.12 -0.90
C GLU A 202 14.64 9.30 -1.25
N ILE A 203 14.96 8.27 -0.45
CA ILE A 203 16.13 7.43 -0.63
C ILE A 203 15.76 6.25 -1.54
N ALA A 204 16.55 6.01 -2.58
CA ALA A 204 16.37 4.88 -3.49
C ALA A 204 16.60 3.54 -2.77
N THR A 205 15.89 2.49 -3.19
CA THR A 205 15.90 1.17 -2.55
C THR A 205 17.31 0.58 -2.44
N MET A 206 18.14 0.73 -3.49
CA MET A 206 19.52 0.26 -3.56
C MET A 206 20.41 0.87 -2.45
N VAL A 207 20.14 2.11 -2.03
CA VAL A 207 20.87 2.82 -0.97
C VAL A 207 20.24 2.56 0.40
N LEU A 208 18.91 2.61 0.47
CA LEU A 208 18.17 2.52 1.72
C LEU A 208 18.30 1.17 2.42
N VAL A 209 18.23 0.08 1.62
CA VAL A 209 18.20 -1.28 2.19
C VAL A 209 19.45 -1.59 3.01
N PRO A 210 20.69 -1.46 2.50
CA PRO A 210 21.89 -1.72 3.30
C PRO A 210 22.04 -0.75 4.49
N GLU A 211 21.67 0.52 4.35
CA GLU A 211 21.69 1.47 5.47
C GLU A 211 20.78 1.03 6.63
N ILE A 212 19.59 0.50 6.32
CA ILE A 212 18.66 0.03 7.34
C ILE A 212 19.16 -1.30 7.93
N VAL A 213 19.60 -2.25 7.09
CA VAL A 213 20.14 -3.53 7.56
C VAL A 213 21.26 -3.32 8.57
N ASP A 214 22.24 -2.48 8.22
CA ASP A 214 23.38 -2.18 9.12
C ASP A 214 22.94 -1.52 10.43
N ALA A 215 21.91 -0.67 10.37
CA ALA A 215 21.44 0.09 11.53
C ALA A 215 20.60 -0.73 12.51
N VAL A 216 19.94 -1.82 12.08
CA VAL A 216 18.96 -2.54 12.91
C VAL A 216 19.29 -4.02 13.12
N THR A 217 20.39 -4.53 12.57
CA THR A 217 20.84 -5.91 12.84
C THR A 217 20.84 -6.21 14.35
N PRO A 218 20.23 -7.32 14.84
CA PRO A 218 19.81 -8.52 14.09
C PRO A 218 18.34 -8.56 13.66
N VAL A 219 17.58 -7.46 13.75
CA VAL A 219 16.16 -7.42 13.36
C VAL A 219 16.02 -7.65 11.86
N PRO A 220 15.12 -8.55 11.41
CA PRO A 220 14.91 -8.82 9.99
C PRO A 220 14.43 -7.60 9.20
N VAL A 221 14.94 -7.46 7.96
CA VAL A 221 14.58 -6.36 7.05
C VAL A 221 14.00 -6.93 5.76
N LEU A 222 12.85 -6.41 5.36
CA LEU A 222 12.25 -6.62 4.06
C LEU A 222 12.57 -5.44 3.14
N ALA A 223 13.08 -5.72 1.95
CA ALA A 223 13.26 -4.71 0.92
C ALA A 223 11.93 -4.41 0.21
N ALA A 224 11.59 -3.13 0.07
CA ALA A 224 10.36 -2.67 -0.60
C ALA A 224 10.64 -1.50 -1.54
N GLY A 225 9.92 -1.45 -2.66
CA GLY A 225 10.05 -0.39 -3.66
C GLY A 225 10.83 -0.84 -4.89
N GLY A 226 10.16 -0.82 -6.04
CA GLY A 226 10.74 -1.19 -7.32
C GLY A 226 11.01 -2.69 -7.50
N ILE A 227 10.44 -3.55 -6.67
CA ILE A 227 10.68 -5.00 -6.68
C ILE A 227 9.44 -5.72 -7.22
N GLY A 228 9.64 -6.53 -8.27
CA GLY A 228 8.59 -7.31 -8.92
C GLY A 228 9.16 -8.48 -9.74
N SER A 229 10.43 -8.85 -9.51
CA SER A 229 11.08 -9.98 -10.19
C SER A 229 12.05 -10.69 -9.24
N GLY A 230 12.30 -11.97 -9.51
CA GLY A 230 13.26 -12.76 -8.75
C GLY A 230 14.68 -12.23 -8.83
N ARG A 231 15.04 -11.60 -9.94
CA ARG A 231 16.34 -10.92 -10.11
C ARG A 231 16.50 -9.75 -9.14
N GLN A 232 15.44 -8.97 -8.92
CA GLN A 232 15.43 -7.88 -7.94
C GLN A 232 15.41 -8.42 -6.51
N MET A 233 14.72 -9.54 -6.28
CA MET A 233 14.78 -10.24 -4.99
C MET A 233 16.21 -10.72 -4.69
N ALA A 234 16.91 -11.33 -5.64
CA ALA A 234 18.31 -11.75 -5.46
C ALA A 234 19.22 -10.57 -5.11
N ALA A 235 19.05 -9.42 -5.79
CA ALA A 235 19.78 -8.21 -5.47
C ALA A 235 19.46 -7.69 -4.05
N SER A 236 18.19 -7.73 -3.63
CA SER A 236 17.76 -7.30 -2.30
C SER A 236 18.37 -8.17 -1.19
N LEU A 237 18.41 -9.49 -1.37
CA LEU A 237 19.06 -10.40 -0.43
C LEU A 237 20.58 -10.18 -0.38
N ALA A 238 21.21 -9.88 -1.53
CA ALA A 238 22.63 -9.52 -1.59
C ALA A 238 22.94 -8.19 -0.87
N LEU A 239 21.98 -7.27 -0.78
CA LEU A 239 22.08 -6.04 0.01
C LEU A 239 21.86 -6.27 1.52
N GLY A 240 21.61 -7.50 1.94
CA GLY A 240 21.43 -7.89 3.34
C GLY A 240 19.97 -7.99 3.83
N ALA A 241 18.99 -7.76 2.96
CA ALA A 241 17.58 -7.97 3.31
C ALA A 241 17.31 -9.47 3.56
N ASP A 242 16.32 -9.77 4.42
CA ASP A 242 15.88 -11.13 4.72
C ASP A 242 14.71 -11.58 3.82
N GLY A 243 14.17 -10.69 3.00
CA GLY A 243 13.08 -10.93 2.06
C GLY A 243 12.64 -9.66 1.34
N VAL A 244 11.55 -9.76 0.59
CA VAL A 244 10.98 -8.64 -0.18
C VAL A 244 9.52 -8.38 0.20
N TRP A 245 9.13 -7.09 0.14
CA TRP A 245 7.77 -6.62 0.31
C TRP A 245 7.31 -5.97 -0.99
N CYS A 246 6.44 -6.64 -1.72
CA CYS A 246 5.98 -6.23 -3.04
C CYS A 246 4.53 -5.74 -2.97
N GLY A 247 4.23 -4.57 -3.55
CA GLY A 247 2.88 -4.04 -3.65
C GLY A 247 2.39 -3.98 -5.09
N SER A 248 3.06 -3.18 -5.92
CA SER A 248 2.57 -2.82 -7.25
C SER A 248 2.40 -4.01 -8.20
N ILE A 249 3.28 -5.03 -8.14
CA ILE A 249 3.22 -6.18 -9.01
C ILE A 249 1.90 -6.95 -8.92
N TRP A 250 1.21 -6.86 -7.80
CA TRP A 250 -0.07 -7.53 -7.57
C TRP A 250 -1.25 -6.82 -8.24
N LEU A 251 -1.13 -5.53 -8.57
CA LEU A 251 -2.22 -4.72 -9.12
C LEU A 251 -2.71 -5.17 -10.51
N THR A 252 -1.89 -5.90 -11.26
CA THR A 252 -2.23 -6.43 -12.59
C THR A 252 -2.53 -7.92 -12.57
N THR A 253 -2.51 -8.60 -11.42
CA THR A 253 -2.87 -10.02 -11.33
C THR A 253 -4.35 -10.24 -11.65
N LEU A 254 -4.70 -11.47 -12.02
CA LEU A 254 -6.07 -11.81 -12.40
C LEU A 254 -7.03 -11.69 -11.22
N GLU A 255 -6.54 -12.01 -10.01
CA GLU A 255 -7.29 -11.91 -8.75
C GLU A 255 -7.49 -10.47 -8.28
N ALA A 256 -6.66 -9.52 -8.74
CA ALA A 256 -6.70 -8.14 -8.26
C ALA A 256 -7.98 -7.41 -8.64
N GLU A 257 -8.61 -6.78 -7.64
CA GLU A 257 -9.79 -5.91 -7.78
C GLU A 257 -9.44 -4.50 -8.30
N THR A 258 -8.24 -4.33 -8.87
CA THR A 258 -7.85 -3.07 -9.48
C THR A 258 -8.87 -2.65 -10.54
N HIS A 259 -9.30 -1.38 -10.47
CA HIS A 259 -10.26 -0.82 -11.44
C HIS A 259 -9.84 -1.13 -12.89
N PRO A 260 -10.72 -1.69 -13.74
CA PRO A 260 -10.35 -2.20 -15.07
C PRO A 260 -9.57 -1.20 -15.91
N THR A 261 -10.06 0.04 -16.01
CA THR A 261 -9.39 1.13 -16.75
C THR A 261 -8.00 1.45 -16.22
N VAL A 262 -7.81 1.40 -14.90
CA VAL A 262 -6.51 1.63 -14.27
C VAL A 262 -5.57 0.45 -14.53
N LYS A 263 -6.08 -0.78 -14.47
CA LYS A 263 -5.34 -2.01 -14.79
C LYS A 263 -4.82 -1.99 -16.23
N GLU A 264 -5.66 -1.60 -17.20
CA GLU A 264 -5.25 -1.45 -18.59
C GLU A 264 -4.13 -0.40 -18.75
N LYS A 265 -4.23 0.73 -18.05
CA LYS A 265 -3.17 1.74 -18.03
C LYS A 265 -1.87 1.19 -17.45
N PHE A 266 -1.92 0.39 -16.38
CA PHE A 266 -0.73 -0.22 -15.81
C PHE A 266 -0.05 -1.19 -16.77
N LEU A 267 -0.84 -1.99 -17.51
CA LEU A 267 -0.32 -2.96 -18.49
C LEU A 267 0.42 -2.32 -19.67
N THR A 268 0.15 -1.02 -19.94
CA THR A 268 0.76 -0.28 -21.05
C THR A 268 1.77 0.78 -20.61
N ALA A 269 1.86 1.06 -19.30
CA ALA A 269 2.72 2.08 -18.75
C ALA A 269 4.21 1.68 -18.77
N THR A 270 5.07 2.68 -18.80
CA THR A 270 6.51 2.56 -18.56
C THR A 270 6.89 3.04 -17.16
N SER A 271 8.09 2.73 -16.71
CA SER A 271 8.60 3.20 -15.40
C SER A 271 8.63 4.74 -15.29
N SER A 272 8.73 5.44 -16.42
CA SER A 272 8.73 6.91 -16.51
C SER A 272 7.34 7.53 -16.35
N ASP A 273 6.27 6.74 -16.45
CA ASP A 273 4.88 7.22 -16.37
C ASP A 273 4.37 7.34 -14.94
N THR A 274 5.26 7.31 -13.96
CA THR A 274 4.93 7.55 -12.55
C THR A 274 5.51 8.88 -12.07
N LEU A 275 4.80 9.49 -11.13
CA LEU A 275 5.31 10.68 -10.43
C LEU A 275 4.92 10.63 -8.95
N ARG A 276 5.68 11.34 -8.11
CA ARG A 276 5.29 11.61 -6.73
C ARG A 276 4.49 12.90 -6.70
N SER A 277 3.20 12.80 -6.43
CA SER A 277 2.30 13.95 -6.29
C SER A 277 1.60 13.93 -4.93
N ARG A 278 1.15 15.10 -4.49
CA ARG A 278 0.35 15.26 -3.27
C ARG A 278 -1.15 15.27 -3.57
N SER A 279 -1.55 15.13 -4.82
CA SER A 279 -2.92 15.31 -5.30
C SER A 279 -3.96 14.40 -4.66
N ARG A 280 -3.56 13.21 -4.14
CA ARG A 280 -4.48 12.29 -3.48
C ARG A 280 -4.55 12.44 -1.97
N THR A 281 -3.44 12.70 -1.31
CA THR A 281 -3.39 12.60 0.17
C THR A 281 -2.84 13.85 0.87
N GLY A 282 -2.33 14.82 0.11
CA GLY A 282 -1.61 15.94 0.69
C GLY A 282 -0.17 15.64 1.12
N LYS A 283 0.23 14.36 1.05
CA LYS A 283 1.62 13.91 1.25
C LYS A 283 2.18 13.37 -0.06
N PRO A 284 3.51 13.46 -0.29
CA PRO A 284 4.12 12.90 -1.49
C PRO A 284 3.85 11.41 -1.61
N ALA A 285 3.14 11.01 -2.67
CA ALA A 285 2.79 9.62 -2.94
C ALA A 285 2.98 9.31 -4.43
N ARG A 286 3.65 8.20 -4.75
CA ARG A 286 3.86 7.79 -6.13
C ARG A 286 2.62 7.14 -6.70
N GLN A 287 2.22 7.63 -7.85
CA GLN A 287 1.05 7.20 -8.59
C GLN A 287 1.31 7.24 -10.09
N LEU A 288 0.45 6.62 -10.87
CA LEU A 288 0.49 6.74 -12.33
C LEU A 288 0.20 8.19 -12.75
N ARG A 289 0.94 8.70 -13.74
CA ARG A 289 0.64 9.99 -14.37
C ARG A 289 -0.72 9.92 -15.08
N SER A 290 -1.52 10.95 -14.93
CA SER A 290 -2.83 11.08 -15.56
C SER A 290 -3.24 12.54 -15.64
N ALA A 291 -4.32 12.85 -16.33
CA ALA A 291 -4.86 14.21 -16.34
C ALA A 291 -5.13 14.73 -14.91
N TRP A 292 -5.54 13.86 -13.96
CA TRP A 292 -5.69 14.27 -12.55
C TRP A 292 -4.39 14.83 -11.96
N THR A 293 -3.28 14.16 -12.17
CA THR A 293 -1.98 14.63 -11.64
C THR A 293 -1.49 15.86 -12.36
N GLU A 294 -1.73 15.98 -13.67
CA GLU A 294 -1.34 17.13 -14.48
C GLU A 294 -2.09 18.39 -14.07
N GLU A 295 -3.38 18.29 -13.80
CA GLU A 295 -4.20 19.40 -13.32
C GLU A 295 -3.74 19.91 -11.95
N TRP A 296 -3.45 18.99 -11.00
CA TRP A 296 -2.97 19.37 -9.67
C TRP A 296 -1.55 19.93 -9.62
N GLU A 297 -0.68 19.54 -10.57
CA GLU A 297 0.68 20.09 -10.71
C GLU A 297 0.70 21.30 -11.69
N GLY A 298 -0.42 21.60 -12.33
CA GLY A 298 -0.55 22.67 -13.30
C GLY A 298 -0.62 24.08 -12.67
N PRO A 299 -0.45 25.14 -13.49
CA PRO A 299 -0.38 26.53 -13.02
C PRO A 299 -1.71 27.04 -12.42
N ASP A 300 -2.83 26.47 -12.81
CA ASP A 300 -4.17 26.87 -12.35
C ASP A 300 -4.59 26.17 -11.06
N SER A 301 -3.76 25.26 -10.54
CA SER A 301 -4.00 24.53 -9.29
C SER A 301 -3.89 25.47 -8.07
N PRO A 302 -4.84 25.40 -7.12
CA PRO A 302 -4.71 26.13 -5.86
C PRO A 302 -3.64 25.52 -4.92
N GLY A 303 -2.91 24.50 -5.39
CA GLY A 303 -2.05 23.65 -4.57
C GLY A 303 -2.83 22.60 -3.78
N THR A 304 -2.13 21.66 -3.18
CA THR A 304 -2.75 20.58 -2.39
C THR A 304 -2.87 20.97 -0.91
N LEU A 305 -3.95 20.52 -0.28
CA LEU A 305 -4.13 20.66 1.15
C LEU A 305 -3.33 19.60 1.93
N PRO A 306 -2.91 19.87 3.18
CA PRO A 306 -2.30 18.85 4.01
C PRO A 306 -3.30 17.73 4.35
N MET A 307 -2.79 16.51 4.62
CA MET A 307 -3.59 15.46 5.23
C MET A 307 -4.13 15.92 6.61
N PRO A 308 -5.40 15.68 6.96
CA PRO A 308 -6.39 14.87 6.27
C PRO A 308 -7.32 15.62 5.29
N LEU A 309 -7.11 16.91 5.05
CA LEU A 309 -8.04 17.74 4.27
C LEU A 309 -8.07 17.37 2.77
N GLN A 310 -6.92 17.00 2.19
CA GLN A 310 -6.85 16.64 0.76
C GLN A 310 -7.71 15.42 0.43
N PRO A 311 -7.60 14.26 1.10
CA PRO A 311 -8.47 13.13 0.82
C PRO A 311 -9.95 13.45 1.06
N LEU A 312 -10.29 14.24 2.09
CA LEU A 312 -11.67 14.67 2.34
C LEU A 312 -12.23 15.57 1.22
N LEU A 313 -11.39 16.42 0.64
CA LEU A 313 -11.76 17.29 -0.49
C LEU A 313 -12.09 16.48 -1.73
N ILE A 314 -11.28 15.47 -2.06
CA ILE A 314 -11.35 14.78 -3.35
C ILE A 314 -12.18 13.49 -3.34
N ALA A 315 -12.63 13.01 -2.17
CA ALA A 315 -13.29 11.70 -2.03
C ALA A 315 -14.45 11.51 -3.02
N GLU A 316 -15.38 12.48 -3.08
CA GLU A 316 -16.51 12.41 -3.99
C GLU A 316 -16.06 12.43 -5.46
N ALA A 317 -15.13 13.31 -5.82
CA ALA A 317 -14.61 13.40 -7.17
C ALA A 317 -13.95 12.08 -7.62
N GLN A 318 -13.17 11.43 -6.74
CA GLN A 318 -12.57 10.13 -7.05
C GLN A 318 -13.65 9.06 -7.30
N HIS A 319 -14.69 8.98 -6.46
CA HIS A 319 -15.81 8.05 -6.69
C HIS A 319 -16.55 8.30 -8.00
N ARG A 320 -16.76 9.58 -8.36
CA ARG A 320 -17.34 9.97 -9.67
C ARG A 320 -16.47 9.49 -10.82
N ILE A 321 -15.15 9.73 -10.73
CA ILE A 321 -14.16 9.32 -11.74
C ILE A 321 -14.16 7.79 -11.88
N ASP A 322 -13.98 7.06 -10.78
CA ASP A 322 -13.87 5.60 -10.80
C ASP A 322 -15.13 4.98 -11.39
N ARG A 323 -16.32 5.44 -10.96
CA ARG A 323 -17.57 4.95 -11.51
C ARG A 323 -17.73 5.27 -13.00
N ALA A 324 -17.45 6.50 -13.41
CA ALA A 324 -17.61 6.91 -14.79
C ALA A 324 -16.60 6.24 -15.73
N ALA A 325 -15.37 6.02 -15.25
CA ALA A 325 -14.31 5.38 -16.01
C ALA A 325 -14.54 3.87 -16.27
N THR A 326 -15.54 3.23 -15.64
CA THR A 326 -15.95 1.87 -16.01
C THR A 326 -16.51 1.79 -17.43
N ASN A 327 -17.04 2.91 -17.97
CA ASN A 327 -17.45 3.03 -19.35
C ASN A 327 -16.34 3.73 -20.17
N PRO A 328 -15.68 3.04 -21.09
CA PRO A 328 -14.62 3.64 -21.93
C PRO A 328 -15.04 4.85 -22.75
N GLN A 329 -16.33 5.03 -23.00
CA GLN A 329 -16.87 6.19 -23.73
C GLN A 329 -16.82 7.48 -22.88
N ASN A 330 -16.69 7.38 -21.58
CA ASN A 330 -16.46 8.53 -20.70
C ASN A 330 -14.96 8.92 -20.72
N GLU A 331 -14.49 9.36 -21.89
CA GLU A 331 -13.05 9.64 -22.11
C GLU A 331 -12.44 10.55 -21.06
N GLY A 332 -13.18 11.55 -20.57
CA GLY A 332 -12.70 12.47 -19.54
C GLY A 332 -12.42 11.74 -18.21
N ALA A 333 -13.35 10.93 -17.74
CA ALA A 333 -13.15 10.10 -16.54
C ALA A 333 -12.01 9.10 -16.73
N VAL A 334 -11.93 8.47 -17.92
CA VAL A 334 -10.81 7.58 -18.28
C VAL A 334 -9.48 8.32 -18.20
N LYS A 335 -9.36 9.55 -18.71
CA LYS A 335 -8.13 10.37 -18.63
C LYS A 335 -7.74 10.69 -17.19
N LEU A 336 -8.71 11.00 -16.32
CA LEU A 336 -8.48 11.33 -14.92
C LEU A 336 -8.13 10.10 -14.07
N ALA A 337 -8.70 8.94 -14.34
CA ALA A 337 -8.54 7.72 -13.55
C ALA A 337 -7.07 7.33 -13.42
N ASN A 338 -6.62 7.18 -12.15
CA ASN A 338 -5.28 6.72 -11.81
C ASN A 338 -5.29 6.03 -10.44
N TYR A 339 -4.19 5.38 -10.08
CA TYR A 339 -3.99 4.83 -8.76
C TYR A 339 -2.51 4.84 -8.37
N PHE A 340 -2.23 4.50 -7.11
CA PHE A 340 -0.87 4.34 -6.61
C PHE A 340 -0.18 3.17 -7.30
N VAL A 341 1.02 3.39 -7.79
CA VAL A 341 1.87 2.36 -8.39
C VAL A 341 3.33 2.79 -8.34
N GLY A 342 4.23 1.85 -8.11
CA GLY A 342 5.68 2.07 -8.13
C GLY A 342 6.26 2.09 -9.54
N GLN A 343 7.53 2.46 -9.64
CA GLN A 343 8.24 2.49 -10.93
C GLN A 343 8.36 1.11 -11.60
N ILE A 344 8.12 0.02 -10.85
CA ILE A 344 8.05 -1.34 -11.40
C ILE A 344 6.93 -1.52 -12.44
N VAL A 345 5.98 -0.58 -12.54
CA VAL A 345 4.89 -0.62 -13.51
C VAL A 345 5.37 -0.89 -14.94
N GLY A 346 6.55 -0.42 -15.31
CA GLY A 346 7.15 -0.69 -16.63
C GLY A 346 7.48 -2.16 -16.90
N SER A 347 7.38 -3.04 -15.89
CA SER A 347 7.56 -4.49 -16.02
C SER A 347 6.27 -5.28 -15.75
N MET A 348 5.12 -4.59 -15.59
CA MET A 348 3.81 -5.20 -15.29
C MET A 348 2.94 -5.29 -16.55
N ASN A 349 3.48 -5.75 -17.65
CA ASN A 349 2.88 -5.67 -18.99
C ASN A 349 1.98 -6.87 -19.33
N GLU A 350 1.79 -7.79 -18.39
CA GLU A 350 0.98 -9.00 -18.56
C GLU A 350 0.18 -9.28 -17.29
N SER A 351 -1.08 -9.70 -17.45
CA SER A 351 -1.88 -10.21 -16.34
C SER A 351 -1.62 -11.70 -16.15
N LYS A 352 -1.22 -12.07 -14.92
CA LYS A 352 -0.98 -13.46 -14.50
C LYS A 352 -1.75 -13.75 -13.23
N HIS A 353 -1.94 -15.03 -12.90
CA HIS A 353 -2.36 -15.42 -11.56
C HIS A 353 -1.30 -15.04 -10.52
N ALA A 354 -1.72 -14.66 -9.33
CA ALA A 354 -0.81 -14.20 -8.27
C ALA A 354 0.14 -15.32 -7.79
N ASP A 355 -0.33 -16.57 -7.75
CA ASP A 355 0.51 -17.75 -7.48
C ASP A 355 1.60 -17.93 -8.54
N ARG A 356 1.28 -17.70 -9.81
CA ARG A 356 2.26 -17.78 -10.90
C ARG A 356 3.32 -16.69 -10.78
N VAL A 357 2.94 -15.48 -10.36
CA VAL A 357 3.91 -14.40 -10.09
C VAL A 357 4.90 -14.80 -8.99
N VAL A 358 4.42 -15.44 -7.91
CA VAL A 358 5.31 -15.96 -6.85
C VAL A 358 6.31 -16.97 -7.41
N LEU A 359 5.82 -17.94 -8.20
CA LEU A 359 6.69 -19.00 -8.77
C LEU A 359 7.67 -18.43 -9.80
N ASP A 360 7.23 -17.51 -10.67
CA ASP A 360 8.13 -16.82 -11.62
C ASP A 360 9.25 -16.08 -10.87
N MET A 361 8.95 -15.41 -9.75
CA MET A 361 9.96 -14.75 -8.93
C MET A 361 10.96 -15.75 -8.32
N VAL A 362 10.51 -16.95 -7.95
CA VAL A 362 11.39 -18.00 -7.42
C VAL A 362 12.32 -18.53 -8.52
N ASP A 363 11.77 -18.83 -9.69
CA ASP A 363 12.55 -19.32 -10.84
C ASP A 363 13.61 -18.29 -11.28
N GLU A 364 13.21 -17.03 -11.44
CA GLU A 364 14.13 -15.94 -11.79
C GLU A 364 15.21 -15.68 -10.73
N PHE A 365 14.88 -15.89 -9.44
CA PHE A 365 15.87 -15.80 -8.36
C PHE A 365 16.95 -16.88 -8.51
N ILE A 366 16.55 -18.12 -8.76
CA ILE A 366 17.48 -19.23 -8.97
C ILE A 366 18.40 -18.93 -10.15
N ASP A 367 17.85 -18.46 -11.26
CA ASP A 367 18.62 -18.09 -12.45
C ASP A 367 19.61 -16.95 -12.15
N ALA A 368 19.18 -15.92 -11.41
CA ALA A 368 20.03 -14.78 -11.07
C ALA A 368 21.23 -15.21 -10.19
N VAL A 369 20.97 -16.02 -9.16
CA VAL A 369 22.01 -16.53 -8.25
C VAL A 369 22.97 -17.45 -9.01
N THR A 370 22.46 -18.36 -9.84
CA THR A 370 23.25 -19.24 -10.68
C THR A 370 24.20 -18.44 -11.62
N ARG A 371 23.66 -17.40 -12.25
CA ARG A 371 24.45 -16.51 -13.12
C ARG A 371 25.59 -15.81 -12.35
N VAL A 372 25.33 -15.34 -11.12
CA VAL A 372 26.36 -14.69 -10.30
C VAL A 372 27.41 -15.69 -9.85
N ASN A 373 27.03 -16.90 -9.43
CA ASN A 373 27.95 -17.94 -9.03
C ASN A 373 28.90 -18.34 -10.17
N ASN A 374 28.37 -18.48 -11.40
CA ASN A 374 29.19 -18.83 -12.59
C ASN A 374 30.20 -17.73 -12.99
N MET A 375 30.08 -16.51 -12.43
CA MET A 375 31.08 -15.45 -12.63
C MET A 375 32.29 -15.57 -11.68
N MET A 376 32.17 -16.41 -10.65
CA MET A 376 33.24 -16.61 -9.66
C MET A 376 34.09 -17.87 -9.96
N GLU A 377 33.63 -18.71 -10.91
CA GLU A 377 34.36 -19.86 -11.45
C GLU A 377 35.21 -19.46 -12.65
#